data_0300114a6fc1577ca0d6ca35f87875a4
#
_entry.id   0300114a6fc1577ca0d6ca35f87875a4
#
_cell.length_a   1.000
_cell.length_b   1.000
_cell.length_c   1.000
_cell.angle_alpha   90.00
_cell.angle_beta   90.00
_cell.angle_gamma   90.00
#
_symmetry.space_group_name_H-M   'P 1'
#
loop_
_entity.id
_entity.type
_entity.pdbx_description
1 polymer ?
#
loop_
_entity_poly.entity_id
_entity_poly.type
_entity_poly.pdbx_seq_one_letter_code
_entity_poly.pdbx_strand_id
1 'polypeptide(L)'
;QEISELIYGLINSVKILKKNGVLAVVTFNSLEDKIVKYFFKSLSEHKSISRYEPKIDQKKISFKMPLKKPIFPSGKEIKENPPSRSGKLRYLIKQEDVFEVETDILEKFSNYLEIENLSSKLWQDL
;
A
#
# COMPACT_ATOMS: atom_id res chain seq x y z
N GLN A 1 -4.17 -7.34 -14.21
CA GLN A 1 -5.46 -6.73 -13.91
C GLN A 1 -5.79 -6.73 -12.42
N GLU A 2 -5.53 -7.82 -11.71
CA GLU A 2 -5.70 -7.89 -10.26
C GLU A 2 -4.79 -6.89 -9.53
N ILE A 3 -3.57 -6.71 -10.01
CA ILE A 3 -2.61 -5.75 -9.45
C ILE A 3 -3.09 -4.32 -9.66
N SER A 4 -3.61 -4.01 -10.84
CA SER A 4 -4.20 -2.70 -11.14
C SER A 4 -5.36 -2.38 -10.19
N GLU A 5 -6.25 -3.34 -10.00
CA GLU A 5 -7.40 -3.19 -9.10
C GLU A 5 -6.94 -2.95 -7.66
N LEU A 6 -5.93 -3.68 -7.22
CA LEU A 6 -5.35 -3.50 -5.88
C LEU A 6 -4.79 -2.08 -5.71
N ILE A 7 -4.01 -1.60 -6.65
CA ILE A 7 -3.40 -0.27 -6.59
C ILE A 7 -4.45 0.83 -6.59
N TYR A 8 -5.44 0.75 -7.49
CA TYR A 8 -6.54 1.72 -7.52
C TYR A 8 -7.36 1.68 -6.24
N GLY A 9 -7.62 0.48 -5.73
CA GLY A 9 -8.33 0.30 -4.45
C GLY A 9 -7.59 0.96 -3.29
N LEU A 10 -6.28 0.79 -3.21
CA LEU A 10 -5.45 1.42 -2.18
C LEU A 10 -5.47 2.94 -2.28
N ILE A 11 -5.26 3.48 -3.47
CA ILE A 11 -5.26 4.92 -3.70
C ILE A 11 -6.61 5.54 -3.33
N ASN A 12 -7.69 4.94 -3.79
CA ASN A 12 -9.04 5.44 -3.52
C ASN A 12 -9.40 5.33 -2.03
N SER A 13 -8.98 4.24 -1.38
CA SER A 13 -9.23 4.03 0.05
C SER A 13 -8.58 5.11 0.91
N VAL A 14 -7.34 5.48 0.64
CA VAL A 14 -6.66 6.51 1.43
C VAL A 14 -7.26 7.90 1.20
N LYS A 15 -7.82 8.15 0.02
CA LYS A 15 -8.48 9.42 -0.27
C LYS A 15 -9.77 9.62 0.52
N ILE A 16 -10.54 8.56 0.73
CA ILE A 16 -11.83 8.65 1.44
C ILE A 16 -11.70 8.44 2.95
N LEU A 17 -10.56 7.98 3.41
CA LEU A 17 -10.33 7.69 4.82
C LEU A 17 -10.33 8.99 5.63
N LYS A 18 -11.04 9.02 6.74
CA LYS A 18 -11.09 10.16 7.66
C LYS A 18 -9.98 10.07 8.70
N LYS A 19 -9.71 11.17 9.37
CA LYS A 19 -8.78 11.22 10.49
C LYS A 19 -9.11 10.12 11.52
N ASN A 20 -8.10 9.42 11.98
CA ASN A 20 -8.18 8.25 12.85
C ASN A 20 -8.81 7.01 12.20
N GLY A 21 -9.15 7.10 10.91
CA GLY A 21 -9.62 5.94 10.15
C GLY A 21 -8.51 4.92 9.92
N VAL A 22 -8.88 3.68 9.81
CA VAL A 22 -7.96 2.56 9.61
C VAL A 22 -8.23 1.91 8.26
N LEU A 23 -7.18 1.77 7.47
CA LEU A 23 -7.23 0.96 6.25
C LEU A 23 -6.54 -0.37 6.54
N ALA A 24 -7.30 -1.44 6.54
CA ALA A 24 -6.79 -2.80 6.71
C ALA A 24 -6.90 -3.56 5.39
N VAL A 25 -5.83 -4.23 5.01
CA VAL A 25 -5.76 -4.97 3.74
C VAL A 25 -5.25 -6.38 4.01
N VAL A 26 -5.97 -7.37 3.48
CA VAL A 26 -5.55 -8.77 3.51
C VAL A 26 -5.08 -9.17 2.13
N THR A 27 -3.89 -9.76 2.06
CA THR A 27 -3.33 -10.28 0.82
C THR A 27 -3.06 -11.78 0.97
N PHE A 28 -3.07 -12.50 -0.15
CA PHE A 28 -2.89 -13.95 -0.16
C PHE A 28 -1.66 -14.43 -0.95
N ASN A 29 -0.94 -13.52 -1.57
CA ASN A 29 0.30 -13.85 -2.27
C ASN A 29 1.38 -12.81 -1.97
N SER A 30 2.63 -13.18 -2.25
CA SER A 30 3.79 -12.36 -1.93
C SER A 30 3.88 -11.07 -2.75
N LEU A 31 3.40 -11.07 -3.98
CA LEU A 31 3.43 -9.88 -4.84
C LEU A 31 2.46 -8.82 -4.33
N GLU A 32 1.23 -9.21 -4.03
CA GLU A 32 0.25 -8.32 -3.43
C GLU A 32 0.75 -7.75 -2.11
N ASP A 33 1.34 -8.58 -1.26
CA ASP A 33 1.87 -8.15 0.03
C ASP A 33 3.00 -7.13 -0.13
N LYS A 34 3.89 -7.32 -1.09
CA LYS A 34 4.97 -6.36 -1.38
C LYS A 34 4.41 -5.00 -1.82
N ILE A 35 3.37 -5.00 -2.64
CA ILE A 35 2.72 -3.77 -3.11
C ILE A 35 2.09 -3.02 -1.93
N VAL A 36 1.34 -3.71 -1.08
CA VAL A 36 0.71 -3.11 0.10
C VAL A 36 1.76 -2.58 1.07
N LYS A 37 2.76 -3.38 1.36
CA LYS A 37 3.88 -2.98 2.23
C LYS A 37 4.55 -1.71 1.72
N TYR A 38 4.89 -1.68 0.45
CA TYR A 38 5.54 -0.54 -0.18
C TYR A 38 4.65 0.71 -0.12
N PHE A 39 3.37 0.55 -0.44
CA PHE A 39 2.40 1.65 -0.43
C PHE A 39 2.26 2.24 0.98
N PHE A 40 2.05 1.41 1.99
CA PHE A 40 1.91 1.84 3.37
C PHE A 40 3.19 2.49 3.90
N LYS A 41 4.33 1.91 3.58
CA LYS A 41 5.62 2.44 3.97
C LYS A 41 5.87 3.82 3.36
N SER A 42 5.54 3.99 2.09
CA SER A 42 5.70 5.27 1.38
C SER A 42 4.86 6.39 1.99
N LEU A 43 3.67 6.06 2.51
CA LEU A 43 2.78 7.04 3.14
C LEU A 43 3.16 7.36 4.59
N SER A 44 3.80 6.43 5.29
CA SER A 44 4.09 6.54 6.72
C SER A 44 5.52 6.95 7.05
N GLU A 45 6.44 6.90 6.10
CA GLU A 45 7.83 7.27 6.33
C GLU A 45 8.17 8.63 5.76
N HIS A 46 9.05 9.36 6.48
CA HIS A 46 9.70 10.55 5.92
C HIS A 46 10.70 10.11 4.87
N LYS A 47 10.63 10.72 3.69
CA LYS A 47 11.74 10.65 2.76
C LYS A 47 12.95 11.32 3.43
N SER A 48 14.08 10.65 3.46
CA SER A 48 15.32 11.26 3.90
C SER A 48 15.60 12.49 3.02
N ILE A 49 15.56 13.65 3.66
CA ILE A 49 15.91 14.90 2.98
C ILE A 49 17.39 14.80 2.63
N SER A 50 17.74 15.00 1.36
CA SER A 50 19.13 15.02 0.95
C SER A 50 19.85 16.15 1.71
N ARG A 51 21.13 15.93 2.04
CA ARG A 51 21.99 16.86 2.78
C ARG A 51 22.01 18.29 2.21
N TYR A 52 21.60 18.44 0.98
CA TYR A 52 21.71 19.67 0.21
C TYR A 52 20.39 20.38 0.00
N GLU A 53 19.28 19.80 0.43
CA GLU A 53 17.99 20.46 0.35
C GLU A 53 17.74 21.27 1.62
N PRO A 54 17.36 22.56 1.49
CA PRO A 54 16.99 23.33 2.66
C PRO A 54 15.79 22.68 3.35
N LYS A 55 15.83 22.64 4.67
CA LYS A 55 14.77 22.06 5.53
C LYS A 55 13.46 22.85 5.47
N ILE A 56 13.00 23.26 4.28
CA ILE A 56 11.90 24.22 4.17
C ILE A 56 10.57 23.53 4.23
N ASP A 57 10.33 22.32 4.20
CA ASP A 57 9.02 21.70 4.40
C ASP A 57 9.18 20.25 4.85
N GLN A 58 9.28 20.08 6.15
CA GLN A 58 8.95 18.78 6.73
C GLN A 58 7.44 18.59 6.55
N LYS A 59 7.04 17.97 5.45
CA LYS A 59 5.66 17.55 5.27
C LYS A 59 5.29 16.67 6.46
N LYS A 60 4.26 17.06 7.18
CA LYS A 60 3.72 16.26 8.27
C LYS A 60 3.36 14.87 7.72
N ILE A 61 3.80 13.82 8.42
CA ILE A 61 3.36 12.48 8.09
C ILE A 61 1.88 12.38 8.37
N SER A 62 1.09 12.14 7.32
CA SER A 62 -0.37 12.03 7.43
C SER A 62 -0.84 10.65 7.82
N PHE A 63 0.03 9.65 7.78
CA PHE A 63 -0.32 8.25 8.03
C PHE A 63 0.68 7.59 8.97
N LYS A 64 0.19 6.63 9.73
CA LYS A 64 1.00 5.81 10.64
C LYS A 64 0.80 4.33 10.32
N MET A 65 1.89 3.60 10.20
CA MET A 65 1.88 2.13 10.11
C MET A 65 2.42 1.57 11.43
N PRO A 66 1.53 1.23 12.39
CA PRO A 66 1.98 0.82 13.73
C PRO A 66 2.79 -0.46 13.76
N LEU A 67 2.53 -1.38 12.82
CA LEU A 67 3.26 -2.63 12.71
C LEU A 67 3.99 -2.69 11.36
N LYS A 68 5.28 -2.89 11.40
CA LYS A 68 6.09 -3.07 10.17
C LYS A 68 5.91 -4.45 9.57
N LYS A 69 5.62 -5.45 10.40
CA LYS A 69 5.40 -6.82 9.96
C LYS A 69 3.90 -7.08 9.79
N PRO A 70 3.51 -7.94 8.86
CA PRO A 70 2.10 -8.28 8.70
C PRO A 70 1.62 -9.13 9.87
N ILE A 71 0.32 -9.10 10.09
CA ILE A 71 -0.35 -10.00 11.02
C ILE A 71 -0.71 -11.28 10.27
N PHE A 72 -0.32 -12.41 10.84
CA PHE A 72 -0.63 -13.72 10.29
C PHE A 72 -1.88 -14.30 10.94
N PRO A 73 -2.62 -15.19 10.27
CA PRO A 73 -3.76 -15.85 10.90
C PRO A 73 -3.31 -16.72 12.05
N SER A 74 -4.16 -16.83 13.08
CA SER A 74 -3.90 -17.70 14.22
C SER A 74 -3.99 -19.18 13.81
N GLY A 75 -3.42 -20.07 14.62
CA GLY A 75 -3.56 -21.50 14.40
C GLY A 75 -5.01 -21.96 14.39
N LYS A 76 -5.85 -21.32 15.22
CA LYS A 76 -7.29 -21.60 15.26
C LYS A 76 -7.96 -21.21 13.95
N GLU A 77 -7.64 -20.03 13.43
CA GLU A 77 -8.18 -19.56 12.15
C GLU A 77 -7.80 -20.48 11.00
N ILE A 78 -6.54 -20.91 10.95
CA ILE A 78 -6.07 -21.83 9.91
C ILE A 78 -6.79 -23.17 9.99
N LYS A 79 -7.02 -23.67 11.20
CA LYS A 79 -7.72 -24.93 11.43
C LYS A 79 -9.18 -24.86 10.98
N GLU A 80 -9.88 -23.76 11.30
CA GLU A 80 -11.29 -23.55 10.93
C GLU A 80 -11.48 -23.17 9.48
N ASN A 81 -10.49 -22.45 8.92
CA ASN A 81 -10.52 -21.93 7.55
C ASN A 81 -9.15 -22.11 6.89
N PRO A 82 -8.84 -23.32 6.39
CA PRO A 82 -7.52 -23.62 5.83
C PRO A 82 -7.01 -22.64 4.75
N PRO A 83 -7.85 -22.04 3.87
CA PRO A 83 -7.37 -21.06 2.91
C PRO A 83 -6.75 -19.81 3.54
N SER A 84 -7.08 -19.49 4.80
CA SER A 84 -6.52 -18.32 5.51
C SER A 84 -5.02 -18.44 5.74
N ARG A 85 -4.44 -19.62 5.62
CA ARG A 85 -3.01 -19.88 5.85
C ARG A 85 -2.08 -18.93 5.10
N SER A 86 -2.46 -18.54 3.89
CA SER A 86 -1.67 -17.64 3.05
C SER A 86 -1.96 -16.16 3.30
N GLY A 87 -2.91 -15.86 4.18
CA GLY A 87 -3.35 -14.49 4.44
C GLY A 87 -2.34 -13.69 5.25
N LYS A 88 -2.14 -12.45 4.86
CA LYS A 88 -1.34 -11.46 5.60
C LYS A 88 -2.15 -10.18 5.72
N LEU A 89 -2.33 -9.72 6.94
CA LEU A 89 -3.06 -8.49 7.23
C LEU A 89 -2.08 -7.38 7.55
N ARG A 90 -2.23 -6.25 6.83
CA ARG A 90 -1.51 -5.01 7.15
C ARG A 90 -2.52 -3.90 7.32
N TYR A 91 -2.21 -2.94 8.19
CA TYR A 91 -3.10 -1.81 8.39
C TYR A 91 -2.34 -0.49 8.51
N LEU A 92 -3.04 0.58 8.16
CA LEU A 92 -2.55 1.94 8.13
C LEU A 92 -3.57 2.83 8.82
N ILE A 93 -3.11 3.79 9.61
CA ILE A 93 -3.98 4.75 10.30
C ILE A 93 -3.75 6.14 9.74
N LYS A 94 -4.83 6.83 9.38
CA LYS A 94 -4.75 8.22 8.94
C LYS A 94 -4.74 9.15 10.13
N GLN A 95 -3.74 10.01 10.21
CA GLN A 95 -3.54 10.92 11.34
C GLN A 95 -4.08 12.33 11.10
N GLU A 96 -4.17 12.75 9.83
CA GLU A 96 -4.62 14.09 9.46
C GLU A 96 -5.73 14.00 8.40
N ASP A 97 -6.70 14.92 8.47
CA ASP A 97 -7.82 14.96 7.52
C ASP A 97 -7.40 15.42 6.12
N VAL A 98 -6.43 16.33 6.05
CA VAL A 98 -5.94 16.83 4.76
C VAL A 98 -4.81 15.96 4.27
N PHE A 99 -5.01 15.38 3.11
CA PHE A 99 -4.03 14.51 2.48
C PHE A 99 -3.83 14.91 1.02
N GLU A 100 -2.62 15.35 0.71
CA GLU A 100 -2.18 15.50 -0.67
C GLU A 100 -1.38 14.26 -1.05
N VAL A 101 -1.86 13.53 -2.06
CA VAL A 101 -1.13 12.39 -2.58
C VAL A 101 0.12 12.93 -3.27
N GLU A 102 1.29 12.54 -2.79
CA GLU A 102 2.52 12.92 -3.45
C GLU A 102 2.56 12.34 -4.86
N THR A 103 2.85 13.21 -5.82
CA THR A 103 2.92 12.85 -7.23
C THR A 103 3.86 11.68 -7.48
N ASP A 104 4.93 11.58 -6.70
CA ASP A 104 5.93 10.52 -6.82
C ASP A 104 5.37 9.13 -6.56
N ILE A 105 4.48 9.01 -5.58
CA ILE A 105 3.84 7.73 -5.25
C ILE A 105 2.93 7.29 -6.38
N LEU A 106 2.10 8.22 -6.87
CA LEU A 106 1.21 7.96 -7.99
C LEU A 106 1.98 7.59 -9.26
N GLU A 107 3.05 8.30 -9.55
CA GLU A 107 3.91 8.04 -10.71
C GLU A 107 4.55 6.66 -10.63
N LYS A 108 5.06 6.29 -9.47
CA LYS A 108 5.70 4.99 -9.26
C LYS A 108 4.70 3.83 -9.42
N PHE A 109 3.49 3.98 -8.88
CA PHE A 109 2.44 2.98 -9.05
C PHE A 109 1.88 2.96 -10.46
N SER A 110 1.83 4.08 -11.17
CA SER A 110 1.43 4.10 -12.58
C SER A 110 2.43 3.34 -13.45
N ASN A 111 3.70 3.38 -13.14
CA ASN A 111 4.71 2.57 -13.84
C ASN A 111 4.44 1.07 -13.69
N TYR A 112 4.05 0.62 -12.51
CA TYR A 112 3.61 -0.78 -12.32
C TYR A 112 2.38 -1.11 -13.16
N LEU A 113 1.44 -0.20 -13.25
CA LEU A 113 0.24 -0.36 -14.08
C LEU A 113 0.59 -0.47 -15.58
N GLU A 114 1.52 0.33 -16.05
CA GLU A 114 2.00 0.26 -17.42
C GLU A 114 2.68 -1.08 -17.72
N ILE A 115 3.52 -1.56 -16.83
CA ILE A 115 4.20 -2.85 -16.98
C ILE A 115 3.18 -3.98 -17.04
N GLU A 116 2.16 -3.94 -16.19
CA GLU A 116 1.09 -4.94 -16.20
C GLU A 116 0.31 -4.92 -17.52
N ASN A 117 -0.01 -3.72 -18.02
CA ASN A 117 -0.71 -3.56 -19.28
C ASN A 117 0.11 -4.07 -20.46
N LEU A 118 1.40 -3.80 -20.48
CA LEU A 118 2.33 -4.32 -21.50
C LEU A 118 2.41 -5.84 -21.43
N SER A 119 2.51 -6.39 -20.24
CA SER A 119 2.54 -7.83 -20.03
C SER A 119 1.26 -8.50 -20.54
N SER A 120 0.09 -7.91 -20.24
CA SER A 120 -1.20 -8.41 -20.74
C SER A 120 -1.26 -8.39 -22.26
N LYS A 121 -0.78 -7.33 -22.89
CA LYS A 121 -0.74 -7.22 -24.35
C LYS A 121 0.15 -8.26 -24.99
N LEU A 122 1.32 -8.51 -24.41
CA LEU A 122 2.25 -9.55 -24.90
C LEU A 122 1.62 -10.95 -24.85
N TRP A 123 0.86 -11.25 -23.81
CA TRP A 123 0.15 -12.52 -23.69
C TRP A 123 -0.99 -12.66 -24.68
N GLN A 124 -1.65 -11.55 -25.05
CA GLN A 124 -2.74 -11.55 -26.03
C GLN A 124 -2.24 -11.73 -27.45
N ASP A 125 -1.02 -11.28 -27.74
CA ASP A 125 -0.42 -11.34 -29.07
C ASP A 125 0.26 -12.70 -29.36
N LEU A 126 0.29 -13.57 -28.38
CA LEU A 126 0.79 -14.95 -28.53
C LEU A 126 -0.34 -15.91 -28.86
#